data_7daedfaea172b2e618a465ac7351d4c3
#
_entry.id   7daedfaea172b2e618a465ac7351d4c3
#
_cell.length_a   1.000
_cell.length_b   1.000
_cell.length_c   1.000
_cell.angle_alpha   90.00
_cell.angle_beta   90.00
_cell.angle_gamma   90.00
#
_symmetry.space_group_name_H-M   'P 1'
#
loop_
_entity.id
_entity.type
_entity.pdbx_description
1 polymer ?
#
loop_
_entity_poly.entity_id
_entity_poly.type
_entity_poly.pdbx_seq_one_letter_code
_entity_poly.pdbx_strand_id
1 'polypeptide(L)'
;MKESHSITNNLLIEVDVLNNRLRNINQAFKTTHNRGLQERLISENKNIFKRINEIYKIAERLNKSNNKEFNFSNLLIEKTKRTLNENKFESNLFFL
;
A
#
# COMPACT_ATOMS: atom_id res chain seq x y z
N MET A 1 -3.86 22.72 -9.94
CA MET A 1 -3.30 22.72 -8.59
C MET A 1 -4.21 22.08 -7.57
N LYS A 2 -5.46 22.50 -7.49
CA LYS A 2 -6.42 21.85 -6.61
C LYS A 2 -6.60 20.39 -6.97
N GLU A 3 -6.53 20.07 -8.25
CA GLU A 3 -6.64 18.69 -8.70
C GLU A 3 -5.50 17.82 -8.23
N SER A 4 -4.26 18.35 -8.24
CA SER A 4 -3.10 17.60 -7.75
C SER A 4 -3.20 17.32 -6.26
N HIS A 5 -3.64 18.31 -5.47
CA HIS A 5 -3.87 18.13 -4.05
C HIS A 5 -4.95 17.09 -3.79
N SER A 6 -6.04 17.16 -4.56
CA SER A 6 -7.14 16.24 -4.41
C SER A 6 -6.73 14.80 -4.74
N ILE A 7 -5.95 14.63 -5.82
CA ILE A 7 -5.45 13.31 -6.22
C ILE A 7 -4.52 12.75 -5.15
N THR A 8 -3.57 13.56 -4.68
CA THR A 8 -2.61 13.13 -3.67
C THR A 8 -3.32 12.77 -2.38
N ASN A 9 -4.28 13.57 -1.96
CA ASN A 9 -5.04 13.30 -0.75
C ASN A 9 -5.84 12.00 -0.86
N ASN A 10 -6.45 11.77 -2.00
CA ASN A 10 -7.20 10.54 -2.24
C ASN A 10 -6.28 9.32 -2.20
N LEU A 11 -5.07 9.45 -2.75
CA LEU A 11 -4.09 8.36 -2.71
C LEU A 11 -3.59 8.10 -1.29
N LEU A 12 -3.44 9.14 -0.47
CA LEU A 12 -3.07 8.97 0.93
C LEU A 12 -4.13 8.19 1.68
N ILE A 13 -5.40 8.51 1.44
CA ILE A 13 -6.51 7.79 2.05
C ILE A 13 -6.52 6.34 1.57
N GLU A 14 -6.30 6.12 0.29
CA GLU A 14 -6.26 4.77 -0.26
C GLU A 14 -5.15 3.93 0.39
N VAL A 15 -3.96 4.51 0.56
CA VAL A 15 -2.85 3.81 1.21
C VAL A 15 -3.20 3.42 2.64
N ASP A 16 -3.88 4.31 3.38
CA ASP A 16 -4.33 3.99 4.74
C ASP A 16 -5.30 2.82 4.75
N VAL A 17 -6.26 2.83 3.85
CA VAL A 17 -7.23 1.74 3.73
C VAL A 17 -6.53 0.43 3.40
N LEU A 18 -5.60 0.46 2.44
CA LEU A 18 -4.85 -0.72 2.03
C LEU A 18 -3.95 -1.24 3.15
N ASN A 19 -3.33 -0.33 3.90
CA ASN A 19 -2.50 -0.73 5.03
C ASN A 19 -3.31 -1.45 6.11
N ASN A 20 -4.49 -0.92 6.42
CA ASN A 20 -5.38 -1.58 7.37
C ASN A 20 -5.82 -2.94 6.86
N ARG A 21 -6.11 -3.05 5.57
CA ARG A 21 -6.47 -4.32 4.95
C ARG A 21 -5.36 -5.33 5.05
N LEU A 22 -4.11 -4.92 4.80
CA LEU A 22 -2.94 -5.80 4.92
C LEU A 22 -2.79 -6.33 6.34
N ARG A 23 -3.00 -5.48 7.34
CA ARG A 23 -2.93 -5.92 8.73
C ARG A 23 -4.00 -6.98 9.03
N ASN A 24 -5.20 -6.76 8.54
CA ASN A 24 -6.30 -7.70 8.74
C ASN A 24 -6.02 -9.03 8.03
N ILE A 25 -5.47 -8.99 6.82
CA ILE A 25 -5.10 -10.18 6.07
C ILE A 25 -4.03 -10.98 6.81
N ASN A 26 -2.99 -10.29 7.30
CA ASN A 26 -1.92 -10.95 8.03
C ASN A 26 -2.45 -11.61 9.29
N GLN A 27 -3.32 -10.94 10.00
CA GLN A 27 -3.90 -11.48 11.22
C GLN A 27 -4.80 -12.68 10.91
N ALA A 28 -5.63 -12.57 9.91
CA ALA A 28 -6.50 -13.67 9.50
C ALA A 28 -5.68 -14.87 9.05
N PHE A 29 -4.59 -14.65 8.32
CA PHE A 29 -3.71 -15.71 7.86
C PHE A 29 -3.10 -16.47 9.04
N LYS A 30 -2.71 -15.75 10.07
CA LYS A 30 -2.10 -16.37 11.26
C LYS A 30 -3.08 -17.21 12.05
N THR A 31 -4.37 -16.85 12.01
CA THR A 31 -5.37 -17.51 12.85
C THR A 31 -6.17 -18.57 12.13
N THR A 32 -6.15 -18.59 10.80
CA THR A 32 -6.94 -19.57 10.07
C THR A 32 -6.15 -20.85 9.79
N HIS A 33 -6.82 -21.98 9.83
CA HIS A 33 -6.26 -23.27 9.42
C HIS A 33 -6.85 -23.75 8.11
N ASN A 34 -7.72 -22.96 7.51
CA ASN A 34 -8.36 -23.31 6.25
C ASN A 34 -7.44 -22.95 5.08
N ARG A 35 -7.01 -23.96 4.34
CA ARG A 35 -6.06 -23.78 3.25
C ARG A 35 -6.62 -22.93 2.11
N GLY A 36 -7.87 -23.15 1.77
CA GLY A 36 -8.53 -22.36 0.74
C GLY A 36 -8.58 -20.89 1.09
N LEU A 37 -8.88 -20.60 2.35
CA LEU A 37 -8.89 -19.21 2.84
C LEU A 37 -7.48 -18.63 2.83
N GLN A 38 -6.48 -19.41 3.25
CA GLN A 38 -5.09 -18.96 3.22
C GLN A 38 -4.66 -18.56 1.80
N GLU A 39 -5.03 -19.36 0.81
CA GLU A 39 -4.70 -19.06 -0.58
C GLU A 39 -5.36 -17.78 -1.06
N ARG A 40 -6.60 -17.51 -0.66
CA ARG A 40 -7.29 -16.26 -0.99
C ARG A 40 -6.60 -15.07 -0.34
N LEU A 41 -6.17 -15.23 0.91
CA LEU A 41 -5.49 -14.17 1.64
C LEU A 41 -4.15 -13.83 0.99
N ILE A 42 -3.41 -14.85 0.55
CA ILE A 42 -2.16 -14.64 -0.17
C ILE A 42 -2.40 -13.86 -1.46
N SER A 43 -3.41 -14.26 -2.20
CA SER A 43 -3.76 -13.62 -3.47
C SER A 43 -4.15 -12.15 -3.25
N GLU A 44 -4.97 -11.89 -2.26
CA GLU A 44 -5.38 -10.54 -1.92
C GLU A 44 -4.19 -9.70 -1.47
N ASN A 45 -3.30 -10.27 -0.69
CA ASN A 45 -2.08 -9.60 -0.24
C ASN A 45 -1.23 -9.16 -1.43
N LYS A 46 -1.03 -10.05 -2.40
CA LYS A 46 -0.27 -9.73 -3.61
C LYS A 46 -0.89 -8.59 -4.39
N ASN A 47 -2.22 -8.61 -4.53
CA ASN A 47 -2.93 -7.57 -5.27
C ASN A 47 -2.78 -6.21 -4.59
N ILE A 48 -2.86 -6.18 -3.27
CA ILE A 48 -2.71 -4.95 -2.51
C ILE A 48 -1.29 -4.40 -2.64
N PHE A 49 -0.27 -5.26 -2.52
CA PHE A 49 1.11 -4.83 -2.72
C PHE A 49 1.33 -4.25 -4.10
N LYS A 50 0.75 -4.88 -5.12
CA LYS A 50 0.82 -4.38 -6.48
C LYS A 50 0.23 -2.98 -6.59
N ARG A 51 -0.94 -2.77 -5.96
CA ARG A 51 -1.58 -1.47 -5.99
C ARG A 51 -0.77 -0.41 -5.24
N ILE A 52 -0.23 -0.74 -4.07
CA ILE A 52 0.59 0.20 -3.31
C ILE A 52 1.83 0.60 -4.11
N ASN A 53 2.43 -0.37 -4.81
CA ASN A 53 3.59 -0.08 -5.65
C ASN A 53 3.22 0.85 -6.81
N GLU A 54 2.04 0.68 -7.39
CA GLU A 54 1.54 1.60 -8.41
C GLU A 54 1.39 3.02 -7.85
N ILE A 55 0.83 3.13 -6.64
CA ILE A 55 0.66 4.42 -5.99
C ILE A 55 2.02 5.08 -5.73
N TYR A 56 3.00 4.29 -5.31
CA TYR A 56 4.35 4.79 -5.10
C TYR A 56 4.91 5.40 -6.38
N LYS A 57 4.73 4.72 -7.51
CA LYS A 57 5.21 5.21 -8.81
C LYS A 57 4.50 6.50 -9.21
N ILE A 58 3.20 6.57 -8.96
CA ILE A 58 2.44 7.79 -9.22
C ILE A 58 2.99 8.94 -8.37
N ALA A 59 3.24 8.67 -7.09
CA ALA A 59 3.76 9.68 -6.17
C ALA A 59 5.12 10.20 -6.63
N GLU A 60 5.98 9.32 -7.13
CA GLU A 60 7.28 9.73 -7.65
C GLU A 60 7.13 10.66 -8.85
N ARG A 61 6.21 10.33 -9.75
CA ARG A 61 5.95 11.19 -10.92
C ARG A 61 5.42 12.56 -10.52
N LEU A 62 4.51 12.59 -9.56
CA LEU A 62 3.95 13.85 -9.06
C LEU A 62 5.04 14.69 -8.41
N ASN A 63 5.91 14.06 -7.67
CA ASN A 63 7.01 14.76 -7.00
C ASN A 63 7.98 15.39 -8.01
N LYS A 64 8.24 14.69 -9.12
CA LYS A 64 9.13 15.19 -10.15
C LYS A 64 8.51 16.30 -10.98
N SER A 65 7.20 16.23 -11.23
CA SER A 65 6.55 17.14 -12.15
C SER A 65 6.05 18.42 -11.49
N ASN A 66 5.91 18.43 -10.16
CA ASN A 66 5.30 19.57 -9.48
C ASN A 66 5.96 19.83 -8.12
N ASN A 67 6.94 20.71 -8.14
CA ASN A 67 7.69 21.05 -6.94
C ASN A 67 6.86 21.77 -5.87
N LYS A 68 5.77 22.41 -6.29
CA LYS A 68 4.91 23.15 -5.35
C LYS A 68 4.06 22.20 -4.50
N GLU A 69 3.85 21.00 -5.01
CA GLU A 69 3.07 19.96 -4.33
C GLU A 69 3.97 18.98 -3.58
N PHE A 70 5.22 19.30 -3.54
CA PHE A 70 6.26 18.40 -3.07
C PHE A 70 6.01 17.84 -1.67
N ASN A 71 5.45 18.63 -0.75
CA ASN A 71 5.20 18.16 0.61
C ASN A 71 4.21 17.00 0.66
N PHE A 72 3.14 17.08 -0.13
CA PHE A 72 2.13 16.02 -0.18
C PHE A 72 2.66 14.80 -0.91
N SER A 73 3.39 15.03 -2.00
CA SER A 73 3.98 13.92 -2.76
C SER A 73 5.01 13.16 -1.93
N ASN A 74 5.84 13.88 -1.18
CA ASN A 74 6.82 13.25 -0.31
C ASN A 74 6.16 12.47 0.81
N LEU A 75 5.10 13.02 1.39
CA LEU A 75 4.35 12.31 2.42
C LEU A 75 3.77 11.01 1.87
N LEU A 76 3.24 11.06 0.65
CA LEU A 76 2.70 9.88 0.00
C LEU A 76 3.79 8.85 -0.28
N ILE A 77 4.95 9.29 -0.77
CA ILE A 77 6.08 8.42 -1.03
C ILE A 77 6.51 7.72 0.27
N GLU A 78 6.66 8.47 1.34
CA GLU A 78 7.08 7.89 2.61
C GLU A 78 6.06 6.92 3.16
N LYS A 79 4.78 7.27 3.04
CA LYS A 79 3.72 6.41 3.53
C LYS A 79 3.67 5.09 2.78
N THR A 80 3.83 5.13 1.45
CA THR A 80 3.86 3.90 0.65
C THR A 80 5.08 3.05 0.97
N LYS A 81 6.26 3.68 1.10
CA LYS A 81 7.47 2.96 1.48
C LYS A 81 7.31 2.29 2.83
N ARG A 82 6.78 3.01 3.81
CA ARG A 82 6.57 2.47 5.15
C ARG A 82 5.61 1.29 5.11
N THR A 83 4.51 1.43 4.39
CA THR A 83 3.52 0.35 4.28
C THR A 83 4.14 -0.89 3.65
N LEU A 84 4.91 -0.72 2.57
CA LEU A 84 5.57 -1.84 1.92
C LEU A 84 6.59 -2.50 2.84
N ASN A 85 7.37 -1.70 3.55
CA ASN A 85 8.39 -2.23 4.46
C ASN A 85 7.79 -2.94 5.67
N GLU A 86 6.77 -2.36 6.29
CA GLU A 86 6.13 -2.95 7.45
C GLU A 86 5.48 -4.28 7.13
N ASN A 87 4.96 -4.45 5.93
CA ASN A 87 4.26 -5.66 5.55
C ASN A 87 5.11 -6.63 4.73
N LYS A 88 6.30 -6.22 4.31
CA LYS A 88 7.19 -7.05 3.50
C LYS A 88 7.59 -8.34 4.21
N PHE A 89 7.92 -8.23 5.48
CA PHE A 89 8.30 -9.39 6.28
C PHE A 89 7.14 -10.38 6.37
N GLU A 90 5.95 -9.88 6.64
CA GLU A 90 4.76 -10.72 6.72
C GLU A 90 4.47 -11.39 5.38
N SER A 91 4.66 -10.64 4.28
CA SER A 91 4.47 -11.21 2.94
C SER A 91 5.44 -12.35 2.67
N ASN A 92 6.67 -12.24 3.16
CA ASN A 92 7.65 -13.31 2.98
C ASN A 92 7.20 -14.60 3.64
N LEU A 93 6.49 -14.51 4.76
CA LEU A 93 5.97 -15.69 5.44
C LEU A 93 4.94 -16.43 4.59
N PHE A 94 4.23 -15.71 3.72
CA PHE A 94 3.22 -16.31 2.85
C PHE A 94 3.82 -17.23 1.78
N PHE A 95 5.10 -17.10 1.52
CA PHE A 95 5.77 -17.87 0.47
C PHE A 95 6.60 -19.02 1.04
N LEU A 96 6.57 -19.18 2.32
CA LEU A 96 7.20 -20.32 2.98
C LEU A 96 6.23 -21.50 3.01
#